data_4c7c7900fb561d63e172ac2a1fe8013f
#
_entry.id   4c7c7900fb561d63e172ac2a1fe8013f
#
_cell.length_a   1.000
_cell.length_b   1.000
_cell.length_c   1.000
_cell.angle_alpha   90.00
_cell.angle_beta   90.00
_cell.angle_gamma   90.00
#
_symmetry.space_group_name_H-M   'P 1'
#
loop_
_entity.id
_entity.type
_entity.pdbx_description
1 polymer ?
#
loop_
_entity_poly.entity_id
_entity_poly.type
_entity_poly.pdbx_seq_one_letter_code
_entity_poly.pdbx_strand_id
1 'polypeptide(L)'
;DVSFEARLDAARTLAESYDHLVEQADAWYDENVFELMALTRGYVCTYGINACTAEEAELKMNETYHKPVRGYELEEMIHGPHYALDENNYSFFVAPDGPGIERIPSFLKWYEDNKVTEHVFVVTNGDHKGEFGPKSICFEEEIPDELTPLAMAIPFQIISCRNCINAKIDTRYRPANRTSFAHLD
;
A
#
# COMPACT_ATOMS: atom_id res chain seq x y z
N ASP A 1 25.87 -14.12 2.74
CA ASP A 1 24.84 -14.53 3.73
C ASP A 1 24.93 -13.64 4.94
N VAL A 2 23.85 -12.90 5.25
CA VAL A 2 23.72 -12.09 6.45
C VAL A 2 23.54 -13.02 7.66
N SER A 3 24.28 -12.79 8.78
CA SER A 3 24.17 -13.65 9.96
C SER A 3 22.80 -13.50 10.64
N PHE A 4 22.42 -14.49 11.46
CA PHE A 4 21.17 -14.44 12.21
C PHE A 4 21.14 -13.21 13.16
N GLU A 5 22.27 -12.94 13.84
CA GLU A 5 22.41 -11.79 14.72
C GLU A 5 22.21 -10.48 13.99
N ALA A 6 22.78 -10.32 12.80
CA ALA A 6 22.62 -9.10 12.01
C ALA A 6 21.15 -8.87 11.55
N ARG A 7 20.44 -9.95 11.22
CA ARG A 7 19.00 -9.87 10.91
C ARG A 7 18.16 -9.50 12.14
N LEU A 8 18.51 -10.05 13.29
CA LEU A 8 17.83 -9.73 14.55
C LEU A 8 18.06 -8.27 14.95
N ASP A 9 19.29 -7.77 14.78
CA ASP A 9 19.62 -6.36 15.06
C ASP A 9 18.90 -5.41 14.08
N ALA A 10 18.83 -5.76 12.80
CA ALA A 10 18.05 -5.00 11.81
C ALA A 10 16.56 -4.94 12.19
N ALA A 11 15.98 -6.08 12.62
CA ALA A 11 14.60 -6.11 13.07
C ALA A 11 14.34 -5.27 14.33
N ARG A 12 15.31 -5.22 15.26
CA ARG A 12 15.24 -4.34 16.44
C ARG A 12 15.31 -2.87 16.04
N THR A 13 16.24 -2.52 15.17
CA THR A 13 16.37 -1.14 14.66
C THR A 13 15.08 -0.68 14.00
N LEU A 14 14.47 -1.53 13.15
CA LEU A 14 13.20 -1.21 12.54
C LEU A 14 12.08 -1.05 13.57
N ALA A 15 12.04 -1.91 14.59
CA ALA A 15 11.05 -1.80 15.67
C ALA A 15 11.23 -0.51 16.50
N GLU A 16 12.47 -0.05 16.70
CA GLU A 16 12.78 1.22 17.38
C GLU A 16 12.38 2.43 16.53
N SER A 17 12.41 2.31 15.21
CA SER A 17 12.00 3.36 14.27
C SER A 17 10.48 3.37 13.98
N TYR A 18 9.71 2.43 14.53
CA TYR A 18 8.31 2.22 14.16
C TYR A 18 7.44 3.48 14.33
N ASP A 19 7.58 4.19 15.43
CA ASP A 19 6.81 5.41 15.69
C ASP A 19 7.10 6.48 14.64
N HIS A 20 8.36 6.61 14.19
CA HIS A 20 8.75 7.55 13.15
C HIS A 20 8.20 7.15 11.78
N LEU A 21 8.18 5.84 11.44
CA LEU A 21 7.53 5.36 10.22
C LEU A 21 6.03 5.67 10.21
N VAL A 22 5.37 5.52 11.36
CA VAL A 22 3.94 5.89 11.51
C VAL A 22 3.75 7.39 11.34
N GLU A 23 4.59 8.22 11.93
CA GLU A 23 4.53 9.69 11.79
C GLU A 23 4.70 10.14 10.33
N GLN A 24 5.65 9.55 9.59
CA GLN A 24 5.84 9.84 8.16
C GLN A 24 4.59 9.46 7.35
N ALA A 25 4.03 8.29 7.62
CA ALA A 25 2.85 7.80 6.89
C ALA A 25 1.58 8.59 7.27
N ASP A 26 1.42 9.04 8.51
CA ASP A 26 0.34 9.93 8.93
C ASP A 26 0.45 11.31 8.27
N ALA A 27 1.64 11.88 8.20
CA ALA A 27 1.88 13.16 7.53
C ALA A 27 1.54 13.07 6.02
N TRP A 28 2.01 12.00 5.37
CA TRP A 28 1.67 11.74 3.96
C TRP A 28 0.15 11.55 3.75
N TYR A 29 -0.52 10.86 4.67
CA TYR A 29 -1.98 10.73 4.61
C TYR A 29 -2.66 12.09 4.73
N ASP A 30 -2.23 12.96 5.64
CA ASP A 30 -2.82 14.29 5.84
C ASP A 30 -2.66 15.18 4.60
N GLU A 31 -1.53 15.09 3.90
CA GLU A 31 -1.30 15.79 2.63
C GLU A 31 -2.25 15.32 1.51
N ASN A 32 -2.70 14.06 1.57
CA ASN A 32 -3.53 13.43 0.54
C ASN A 32 -4.95 13.10 1.02
N VAL A 33 -5.37 13.59 2.19
CA VAL A 33 -6.57 13.14 2.91
C VAL A 33 -7.85 13.22 2.07
N PHE A 34 -8.07 14.30 1.33
CA PHE A 34 -9.29 14.47 0.55
C PHE A 34 -9.39 13.46 -0.58
N GLU A 35 -8.27 13.16 -1.21
CA GLU A 35 -8.21 12.18 -2.29
C GLU A 35 -8.33 10.76 -1.74
N LEU A 36 -7.58 10.42 -0.69
CA LEU A 36 -7.62 9.10 -0.07
C LEU A 36 -9.00 8.78 0.55
N MET A 37 -9.69 9.77 1.10
CA MET A 37 -11.07 9.63 1.59
C MET A 37 -12.07 9.37 0.47
N ALA A 38 -11.82 9.81 -0.74
CA ALA A 38 -12.66 9.59 -1.89
C ALA A 38 -12.45 8.22 -2.57
N LEU A 39 -11.51 7.41 -2.07
CA LEU A 39 -11.24 6.07 -2.59
C LEU A 39 -12.51 5.22 -2.65
N THR A 40 -12.83 4.76 -3.85
CA THR A 40 -14.00 3.91 -4.11
C THR A 40 -13.62 2.46 -4.40
N ARG A 41 -12.52 2.26 -5.11
CA ARG A 41 -11.91 0.97 -5.47
C ARG A 41 -10.46 1.17 -5.87
N GLY A 42 -9.65 0.15 -5.79
CA GLY A 42 -8.25 0.29 -6.17
C GLY A 42 -7.49 -1.01 -6.36
N TYR A 43 -6.27 -0.81 -6.81
CA TYR A 43 -5.28 -1.86 -6.95
C TYR A 43 -4.03 -1.49 -6.16
N VAL A 44 -3.42 -2.49 -5.56
CA VAL A 44 -2.11 -2.39 -4.91
C VAL A 44 -1.17 -3.32 -5.65
N CYS A 45 -0.21 -2.75 -6.35
CA CYS A 45 0.75 -3.48 -7.19
C CYS A 45 2.13 -3.44 -6.55
N THR A 46 2.79 -4.57 -6.51
CA THR A 46 4.11 -4.70 -5.92
C THR A 46 4.88 -5.86 -6.53
N TYR A 47 6.11 -6.06 -6.09
CA TYR A 47 6.96 -7.15 -6.54
C TYR A 47 7.69 -7.81 -5.37
N GLY A 48 8.22 -9.01 -5.64
CA GLY A 48 9.05 -9.74 -4.69
C GLY A 48 8.34 -10.06 -3.38
N ILE A 49 9.06 -9.89 -2.28
CA ILE A 49 8.56 -10.23 -0.93
C ILE A 49 7.35 -9.39 -0.51
N ASN A 50 7.20 -8.20 -1.09
CA ASN A 50 6.08 -7.30 -0.78
C ASN A 50 4.73 -7.75 -1.37
N ALA A 51 4.65 -8.91 -2.03
CA ALA A 51 3.37 -9.52 -2.36
C ALA A 51 2.45 -9.63 -1.12
N CYS A 52 3.02 -9.96 0.05
CA CYS A 52 2.26 -9.99 1.31
C CYS A 52 1.78 -8.60 1.75
N THR A 53 2.48 -7.53 1.40
CA THR A 53 2.03 -6.14 1.64
C THR A 53 0.79 -5.81 0.81
N ALA A 54 0.75 -6.25 -0.45
CA ALA A 54 -0.43 -6.05 -1.28
C ALA A 54 -1.65 -6.84 -0.76
N GLU A 55 -1.44 -8.07 -0.27
CA GLU A 55 -2.48 -8.87 0.37
C GLU A 55 -2.99 -8.23 1.67
N GLU A 56 -2.10 -7.72 2.52
CA GLU A 56 -2.47 -7.01 3.75
C GLU A 56 -3.24 -5.73 3.43
N ALA A 57 -2.81 -4.96 2.44
CA ALA A 57 -3.51 -3.76 1.99
C ALA A 57 -4.93 -4.09 1.48
N GLU A 58 -5.06 -5.13 0.64
CA GLU A 58 -6.34 -5.66 0.19
C GLU A 58 -7.23 -6.00 1.39
N LEU A 59 -6.71 -6.78 2.34
CA LEU A 59 -7.44 -7.19 3.53
C LEU A 59 -7.94 -5.99 4.34
N LYS A 60 -7.05 -5.06 4.70
CA LYS A 60 -7.39 -3.88 5.53
C LYS A 60 -8.43 -2.98 4.86
N MET A 61 -8.29 -2.71 3.57
CA MET A 61 -9.26 -1.89 2.84
C MET A 61 -10.63 -2.56 2.74
N ASN A 62 -10.67 -3.86 2.52
CA ASN A 62 -11.93 -4.60 2.43
C ASN A 62 -12.61 -4.77 3.80
N GLU A 63 -11.88 -5.16 4.85
CA GLU A 63 -12.47 -5.48 6.16
C GLU A 63 -12.79 -4.25 7.00
N THR A 64 -11.99 -3.19 6.91
CA THR A 64 -12.06 -2.02 7.79
C THR A 64 -12.77 -0.85 7.09
N TYR A 65 -12.30 -0.46 5.92
CA TYR A 65 -12.86 0.67 5.16
C TYR A 65 -14.01 0.25 4.23
N HIS A 66 -14.21 -1.05 4.02
CA HIS A 66 -15.25 -1.64 3.17
C HIS A 66 -15.17 -1.18 1.71
N LYS A 67 -13.96 -1.03 1.19
CA LYS A 67 -13.73 -0.67 -0.22
C LYS A 67 -13.06 -1.82 -0.96
N PRO A 68 -13.53 -2.16 -2.17
CA PRO A 68 -12.94 -3.21 -2.97
C PRO A 68 -11.57 -2.78 -3.48
N VAL A 69 -10.55 -3.29 -2.84
CA VAL A 69 -9.16 -3.17 -3.26
C VAL A 69 -8.61 -4.56 -3.54
N ARG A 70 -7.73 -4.69 -4.53
CA ARG A 70 -7.09 -5.95 -4.92
C ARG A 70 -5.59 -5.78 -4.97
N GLY A 71 -4.90 -6.77 -4.40
CA GLY A 71 -3.45 -6.91 -4.50
C GLY A 71 -3.04 -7.67 -5.77
N TYR A 72 -1.98 -7.20 -6.43
CA TYR A 72 -1.39 -7.86 -7.59
C TYR A 72 0.13 -7.82 -7.53
N GLU A 73 0.75 -8.86 -8.02
CA GLU A 73 2.13 -8.79 -8.45
C GLU A 73 2.21 -7.85 -9.67
N LEU A 74 3.28 -7.06 -9.75
CA LEU A 74 3.39 -5.94 -10.68
C LEU A 74 3.24 -6.38 -12.15
N GLU A 75 3.91 -7.46 -12.56
CA GLU A 75 3.85 -7.95 -13.94
C GLU A 75 2.50 -8.66 -14.21
N GLU A 76 1.87 -9.29 -13.21
CA GLU A 76 0.53 -9.88 -13.38
C GLU A 76 -0.53 -8.81 -13.67
N MET A 77 -0.31 -7.56 -13.25
CA MET A 77 -1.20 -6.45 -13.54
C MET A 77 -1.40 -6.24 -15.05
N ILE A 78 -0.37 -6.49 -15.87
CA ILE A 78 -0.43 -6.33 -17.33
C ILE A 78 -1.08 -7.50 -18.07
N HIS A 79 -1.34 -8.62 -17.39
CA HIS A 79 -1.91 -9.82 -18.02
C HIS A 79 -3.46 -9.88 -17.98
N GLY A 80 -4.13 -8.78 -17.60
CA GLY A 80 -5.59 -8.75 -17.60
C GLY A 80 -6.17 -7.65 -16.71
N PRO A 81 -5.75 -7.50 -15.44
CA PRO A 81 -6.33 -6.52 -14.52
C PRO A 81 -6.33 -5.08 -15.03
N HIS A 82 -5.32 -4.68 -15.81
CA HIS A 82 -5.21 -3.33 -16.39
C HIS A 82 -6.37 -2.97 -17.33
N TYR A 83 -7.06 -3.95 -17.92
CA TYR A 83 -8.25 -3.67 -18.74
C TYR A 83 -9.46 -3.19 -17.95
N ALA A 84 -9.46 -3.41 -16.63
CA ALA A 84 -10.54 -2.95 -15.74
C ALA A 84 -10.25 -1.59 -15.11
N LEU A 85 -9.12 -0.96 -15.46
CA LEU A 85 -8.77 0.38 -14.98
C LEU A 85 -9.61 1.45 -15.70
N ASP A 86 -10.02 2.43 -14.93
CA ASP A 86 -10.65 3.66 -15.41
C ASP A 86 -10.26 4.86 -14.53
N GLU A 87 -10.78 6.03 -14.83
CA GLU A 87 -10.47 7.27 -14.13
C GLU A 87 -10.85 7.28 -12.64
N ASN A 88 -11.69 6.34 -12.17
CA ASN A 88 -12.13 6.25 -10.78
C ASN A 88 -11.33 5.21 -9.98
N ASN A 89 -10.37 4.54 -10.59
CA ASN A 89 -9.49 3.60 -9.90
C ASN A 89 -8.37 4.32 -9.17
N TYR A 90 -8.09 3.85 -7.96
CA TYR A 90 -6.92 4.22 -7.18
C TYR A 90 -5.85 3.15 -7.38
N SER A 91 -4.66 3.58 -7.74
CA SER A 91 -3.53 2.67 -7.99
C SER A 91 -2.38 3.00 -7.05
N PHE A 92 -2.00 2.02 -6.26
CA PHE A 92 -0.90 2.10 -5.32
C PHE A 92 0.22 1.19 -5.79
N PHE A 93 1.42 1.73 -5.93
CA PHE A 93 2.61 0.95 -6.22
C PHE A 93 3.45 0.86 -4.95
N VAL A 94 3.65 -0.35 -4.44
CA VAL A 94 4.58 -0.63 -3.35
C VAL A 94 5.91 -1.00 -3.99
N ALA A 95 6.85 -0.09 -3.92
CA ALA A 95 8.10 -0.08 -4.65
C ALA A 95 9.30 0.08 -3.70
N PRO A 96 9.61 -0.97 -2.89
CA PRO A 96 10.79 -0.92 -2.05
C PRO A 96 12.04 -0.78 -2.91
N ASP A 97 13.06 -0.10 -2.35
CA ASP A 97 14.38 -0.06 -2.97
C ASP A 97 14.92 -1.47 -3.21
N GLY A 98 15.58 -1.68 -4.33
CA GLY A 98 16.12 -2.99 -4.71
C GLY A 98 15.66 -3.50 -6.07
N PRO A 99 15.86 -4.80 -6.36
CA PRO A 99 15.52 -5.38 -7.67
C PRO A 99 14.01 -5.27 -7.97
N GLY A 100 13.68 -4.66 -9.11
CA GLY A 100 12.29 -4.45 -9.57
C GLY A 100 11.85 -3.00 -9.55
N ILE A 101 12.50 -2.13 -8.77
CA ILE A 101 12.14 -0.70 -8.69
C ILE A 101 12.27 0.00 -10.05
N GLU A 102 13.20 -0.44 -10.89
CA GLU A 102 13.41 0.07 -12.24
C GLU A 102 12.21 -0.09 -13.18
N ARG A 103 11.24 -0.93 -12.79
CA ARG A 103 10.00 -1.11 -13.55
C ARG A 103 8.98 0.00 -13.28
N ILE A 104 9.01 0.60 -12.10
CA ILE A 104 8.00 1.57 -11.65
C ILE A 104 7.87 2.77 -12.60
N PRO A 105 8.96 3.43 -13.06
CA PRO A 105 8.84 4.55 -13.99
C PRO A 105 8.09 4.18 -15.29
N SER A 106 8.25 2.94 -15.76
CA SER A 106 7.55 2.46 -16.97
C SER A 106 6.04 2.33 -16.74
N PHE A 107 5.62 1.85 -15.56
CA PHE A 107 4.20 1.78 -15.19
C PHE A 107 3.61 3.18 -15.04
N LEU A 108 4.27 4.07 -14.29
CA LEU A 108 3.80 5.44 -14.09
C LEU A 108 3.66 6.18 -15.42
N LYS A 109 4.66 6.04 -16.31
CA LYS A 109 4.59 6.61 -17.64
C LYS A 109 3.43 6.04 -18.46
N TRP A 110 3.17 4.74 -18.38
CA TRP A 110 2.03 4.13 -19.07
C TRP A 110 0.69 4.69 -18.58
N TYR A 111 0.54 4.90 -17.24
CA TYR A 111 -0.66 5.53 -16.67
C TYR A 111 -0.85 6.95 -17.20
N GLU A 112 0.23 7.74 -17.26
CA GLU A 112 0.21 9.11 -17.77
C GLU A 112 -0.13 9.16 -19.26
N ASP A 113 0.60 8.41 -20.09
CA ASP A 113 0.43 8.39 -21.56
C ASP A 113 -0.99 7.96 -21.98
N ASN A 114 -1.59 7.05 -21.23
CA ASN A 114 -2.94 6.54 -21.50
C ASN A 114 -4.04 7.25 -20.72
N LYS A 115 -3.69 8.21 -19.84
CA LYS A 115 -4.63 8.96 -19.00
C LYS A 115 -5.58 8.05 -18.22
N VAL A 116 -5.02 7.01 -17.63
CA VAL A 116 -5.79 5.95 -16.97
C VAL A 116 -6.55 6.49 -15.76
N THR A 117 -5.81 7.10 -14.84
CA THR A 117 -6.34 7.76 -13.63
C THR A 117 -5.30 8.74 -13.09
N GLU A 118 -5.76 9.76 -12.38
CA GLU A 118 -4.89 10.69 -11.63
C GLU A 118 -4.60 10.20 -10.20
N HIS A 119 -5.29 9.14 -9.76
CA HIS A 119 -5.20 8.60 -8.40
C HIS A 119 -4.08 7.55 -8.30
N VAL A 120 -2.85 8.00 -8.52
CA VAL A 120 -1.64 7.14 -8.49
C VAL A 120 -0.75 7.54 -7.33
N PHE A 121 -0.43 6.56 -6.48
CA PHE A 121 0.36 6.72 -5.27
C PHE A 121 1.52 5.72 -5.28
N VAL A 122 2.66 6.11 -4.74
CA VAL A 122 3.81 5.20 -4.59
C VAL A 122 4.27 5.18 -3.14
N VAL A 123 4.50 4.00 -2.63
CA VAL A 123 5.10 3.74 -1.31
C VAL A 123 6.49 3.16 -1.54
N THR A 124 7.51 3.86 -1.11
CA THR A 124 8.92 3.49 -1.34
C THR A 124 9.81 3.81 -0.14
N ASN A 125 11.08 3.50 -0.22
CA ASN A 125 12.12 3.83 0.75
C ASN A 125 13.46 4.08 0.02
N GLY A 126 14.52 4.38 0.76
CA GLY A 126 15.85 4.60 0.20
C GLY A 126 16.00 5.97 -0.47
N ASP A 127 16.84 6.04 -1.48
CA ASP A 127 17.22 7.29 -2.14
C ASP A 127 16.22 7.75 -3.23
N HIS A 128 14.94 7.40 -3.09
CA HIS A 128 13.90 7.66 -4.10
C HIS A 128 12.96 8.82 -3.74
N LYS A 129 13.35 9.67 -2.79
CA LYS A 129 12.52 10.81 -2.35
C LYS A 129 12.21 11.76 -3.51
N GLY A 130 10.91 11.89 -3.83
CA GLY A 130 10.42 12.76 -4.91
C GLY A 130 10.56 12.20 -6.34
N GLU A 131 11.13 11.02 -6.51
CA GLU A 131 11.33 10.41 -7.84
C GLU A 131 10.01 10.02 -8.51
N PHE A 132 9.05 9.51 -7.73
CA PHE A 132 7.81 8.93 -8.25
C PHE A 132 6.60 9.89 -8.16
N GLY A 133 6.85 11.17 -8.06
CA GLY A 133 5.82 12.21 -8.08
C GLY A 133 5.33 12.66 -6.68
N PRO A 134 4.44 13.65 -6.64
CA PRO A 134 4.10 14.36 -5.41
C PRO A 134 3.22 13.57 -4.43
N LYS A 135 2.59 12.49 -4.89
CA LYS A 135 1.74 11.62 -4.06
C LYS A 135 2.49 10.41 -3.51
N SER A 136 3.83 10.42 -3.63
CA SER A 136 4.66 9.33 -3.13
C SER A 136 5.06 9.56 -1.68
N ILE A 137 5.08 8.49 -0.89
CA ILE A 137 5.80 8.44 0.37
C ILE A 137 7.12 7.68 0.17
N CYS A 138 8.20 8.23 0.69
CA CYS A 138 9.50 7.58 0.74
C CYS A 138 9.98 7.57 2.19
N PHE A 139 10.01 6.41 2.80
CA PHE A 139 10.52 6.26 4.16
C PHE A 139 12.00 6.60 4.24
N GLU A 140 12.37 7.38 5.25
CA GLU A 140 13.73 7.89 5.43
C GLU A 140 14.68 6.86 6.04
N GLU A 141 14.13 5.80 6.61
CA GLU A 141 14.88 4.72 7.24
C GLU A 141 15.52 3.79 6.22
N GLU A 142 16.71 3.30 6.54
CA GLU A 142 17.34 2.19 5.85
C GLU A 142 16.68 0.89 6.29
N ILE A 143 15.89 0.30 5.40
CA ILE A 143 15.09 -0.91 5.68
C ILE A 143 15.65 -2.06 4.86
N PRO A 144 16.17 -3.12 5.50
CA PRO A 144 16.60 -4.32 4.78
C PRO A 144 15.47 -4.94 3.95
N ASP A 145 15.79 -5.48 2.78
CA ASP A 145 14.82 -6.02 1.82
C ASP A 145 13.80 -6.95 2.47
N GLU A 146 14.27 -7.89 3.31
CA GLU A 146 13.43 -8.87 3.98
C GLU A 146 12.48 -8.29 5.05
N LEU A 147 12.70 -7.05 5.47
CA LEU A 147 11.88 -6.35 6.46
C LEU A 147 10.99 -5.25 5.83
N THR A 148 11.16 -4.98 4.54
CA THR A 148 10.36 -3.96 3.84
C THR A 148 8.85 -4.16 3.99
N PRO A 149 8.29 -5.39 3.99
CA PRO A 149 6.85 -5.57 4.16
C PRO A 149 6.30 -4.98 5.47
N LEU A 150 7.09 -4.96 6.54
CA LEU A 150 6.67 -4.42 7.84
C LEU A 150 6.46 -2.90 7.80
N ALA A 151 7.29 -2.19 7.05
CA ALA A 151 7.17 -0.75 6.88
C ALA A 151 6.16 -0.38 5.77
N MET A 152 6.24 -1.07 4.62
CA MET A 152 5.40 -0.77 3.47
C MET A 152 3.90 -1.01 3.70
N ALA A 153 3.52 -1.80 4.70
CA ALA A 153 2.12 -2.00 5.09
C ALA A 153 1.54 -0.82 5.87
N ILE A 154 2.36 0.00 6.55
CA ILE A 154 1.91 1.06 7.45
C ILE A 154 0.99 2.08 6.75
N PRO A 155 1.30 2.62 5.56
CA PRO A 155 0.42 3.56 4.87
C PRO A 155 -0.99 3.01 4.64
N PHE A 156 -1.12 1.73 4.30
CA PHE A 156 -2.43 1.09 4.06
C PHE A 156 -3.21 0.87 5.35
N GLN A 157 -2.54 0.55 6.45
CA GLN A 157 -3.16 0.46 7.77
C GLN A 157 -3.67 1.84 8.22
N ILE A 158 -2.90 2.90 7.98
CA ILE A 158 -3.31 4.28 8.28
C ILE A 158 -4.49 4.70 7.40
N ILE A 159 -4.43 4.51 6.08
CA ILE A 159 -5.54 4.83 5.17
C ILE A 159 -6.81 4.14 5.66
N SER A 160 -6.76 2.83 5.90
CA SER A 160 -7.95 2.07 6.27
C SER A 160 -8.51 2.51 7.61
N CYS A 161 -7.66 2.73 8.61
CA CYS A 161 -8.04 3.19 9.94
C CYS A 161 -8.62 4.62 9.92
N ARG A 162 -7.88 5.57 9.34
CA ARG A 162 -8.26 6.97 9.29
C ARG A 162 -9.53 7.20 8.46
N ASN A 163 -9.63 6.54 7.29
CA ASN A 163 -10.82 6.61 6.46
C ASN A 163 -12.03 6.00 7.16
N CYS A 164 -11.86 4.87 7.86
CA CYS A 164 -12.92 4.26 8.65
C CYS A 164 -13.44 5.20 9.73
N ILE A 165 -12.55 5.84 10.49
CA ILE A 165 -12.90 6.80 11.53
C ILE A 165 -13.61 8.02 10.94
N ASN A 166 -13.05 8.62 9.89
CA ASN A 166 -13.56 9.82 9.25
C ASN A 166 -14.93 9.58 8.58
N ALA A 167 -15.12 8.42 7.97
CA ALA A 167 -16.39 8.00 7.38
C ALA A 167 -17.38 7.46 8.39
N LYS A 168 -17.01 7.37 9.69
CA LYS A 168 -17.83 6.85 10.80
C LYS A 168 -18.34 5.43 10.53
N ILE A 169 -17.50 4.58 9.95
CA ILE A 169 -17.81 3.18 9.70
C ILE A 169 -17.72 2.43 11.03
N ASP A 170 -18.80 1.74 11.42
CA ASP A 170 -18.73 0.80 12.53
C ASP A 170 -18.26 -0.56 12.01
N THR A 171 -16.99 -0.87 12.25
CA THR A 171 -16.40 -2.15 11.84
C THR A 171 -16.99 -3.36 12.53
N ARG A 172 -17.72 -3.17 13.62
CA ARG A 172 -18.48 -4.23 14.32
C ARG A 172 -19.85 -4.48 13.67
N TYR A 173 -20.32 -3.52 12.86
CA TYR A 173 -21.63 -3.64 12.23
C TYR A 173 -21.59 -4.72 11.15
N ARG A 174 -22.48 -5.68 11.32
CA ARG A 174 -22.77 -6.70 10.32
C ARG A 174 -24.22 -6.55 9.90
N PRO A 175 -24.52 -6.40 8.61
CA PRO A 175 -25.91 -6.41 8.17
C PRO A 175 -26.64 -7.64 8.71
N ALA A 176 -27.85 -7.46 9.23
CA ALA A 176 -28.61 -8.53 9.88
C ALA A 176 -28.90 -9.75 8.97
N ASN A 177 -28.77 -9.57 7.66
CA ASN A 177 -28.94 -10.62 6.65
C ASN A 177 -27.62 -11.32 6.24
N ARG A 178 -26.49 -11.02 6.90
CA ARG A 178 -25.21 -11.67 6.64
C ARG A 178 -24.81 -12.52 7.84
N THR A 179 -24.70 -13.81 7.60
CA THR A 179 -24.07 -14.72 8.56
C THR A 179 -22.54 -14.60 8.46
N SER A 180 -21.86 -14.84 9.57
CA SER A 180 -20.40 -14.96 9.54
C SER A 180 -20.01 -16.24 8.83
N PHE A 181 -19.08 -16.15 7.87
CA PHE A 181 -18.49 -17.34 7.23
C PHE A 181 -17.82 -18.29 8.24
N ALA A 182 -17.41 -17.78 9.40
CA ALA A 182 -16.86 -18.61 10.49
C ALA A 182 -17.88 -19.59 11.11
N HIS A 183 -19.16 -19.49 10.78
CA HIS A 183 -20.25 -20.31 11.27
C HIS A 183 -21.08 -20.97 10.15
N LEU A 184 -20.45 -21.17 8.99
CA LEU A 184 -21.00 -22.01 7.94
C LEU A 184 -20.59 -23.46 8.24
N ASP A 185 -21.43 -24.19 8.96
CA ASP A 185 -21.32 -25.62 9.20
C ASP A 185 -21.94 -26.39 8.02
#